data_663ee5e555a67ea02982ea226c0d5bd4
#
_entry.id   663ee5e555a67ea02982ea226c0d5bd4
#
_cell.length_a   1.000
_cell.length_b   1.000
_cell.length_c   1.000
_cell.angle_alpha   90.00
_cell.angle_beta   90.00
_cell.angle_gamma   90.00
#
_symmetry.space_group_name_H-M   'P 1'
#
loop_
_entity.id
_entity.type
_entity.pdbx_description
1 polymer ?
#
loop_
_entity_poly.entity_id
_entity_poly.type
_entity_poly.pdbx_seq_one_letter_code
_entity_poly.pdbx_strand_id
1 'polypeptide(L)'
;MSPVVSPALAETMSFENATAILAESCGKDIDANCLGLSLDAQRLKECLTRNQDSVSAQCRTDYVRAFDAIQKRVAAHGAVGKLCLREKQKICADAEAKPGETIDCLLKAPTRGLSVACNKALTEAGYR
;
A
#
# COMPACT_ATOMS: atom_id res chain seq x y z
N MET A 1 -10.34 24.73 12.93
CA MET A 1 -10.41 24.65 11.47
C MET A 1 -10.40 23.20 11.07
N SER A 2 -11.54 22.74 10.56
CA SER A 2 -11.55 21.39 10.01
C SER A 2 -10.67 21.39 8.76
N PRO A 3 -9.69 20.52 8.68
CA PRO A 3 -8.99 20.33 7.44
C PRO A 3 -10.00 19.92 6.39
N VAL A 4 -9.94 20.55 5.25
CA VAL A 4 -10.71 20.08 4.10
C VAL A 4 -10.21 18.68 3.82
N VAL A 5 -10.97 17.72 4.24
CA VAL A 5 -10.72 16.35 3.82
C VAL A 5 -11.21 16.30 2.38
N SER A 6 -10.31 16.53 1.45
CA SER A 6 -10.56 16.04 0.10
C SER A 6 -10.90 14.56 0.24
N PRO A 7 -11.77 13.98 -0.62
CA PRO A 7 -11.99 12.53 -0.64
C PRO A 7 -10.62 11.89 -0.83
N ALA A 8 -9.99 11.67 0.29
CA ALA A 8 -8.61 11.28 0.32
C ALA A 8 -8.46 9.93 -0.32
N LEU A 9 -7.43 9.78 -1.12
CA LEU A 9 -6.91 8.49 -1.48
C LEU A 9 -6.75 7.69 -0.19
N ALA A 10 -7.12 6.42 -0.21
CA ALA A 10 -6.87 5.53 0.91
C ALA A 10 -5.37 5.54 1.21
N GLU A 11 -5.01 5.65 2.49
CA GLU A 11 -3.62 5.57 2.87
C GLU A 11 -3.06 4.20 2.51
N THR A 12 -2.01 4.17 1.71
CA THR A 12 -1.33 2.95 1.32
C THR A 12 0.17 3.10 1.60
N MET A 13 0.81 1.97 1.89
CA MET A 13 2.24 1.93 2.15
C MET A 13 2.88 0.77 1.42
N SER A 14 4.11 0.97 0.94
CA SER A 14 4.95 -0.13 0.53
C SER A 14 5.41 -0.91 1.76
N PHE A 15 5.81 -2.16 1.57
CA PHE A 15 6.38 -2.95 2.65
C PHE A 15 7.62 -2.28 3.25
N GLU A 16 8.45 -1.67 2.39
CA GLU A 16 9.67 -0.97 2.84
C GLU A 16 9.36 0.22 3.74
N ASN A 17 8.38 1.04 3.38
CA ASN A 17 7.98 2.18 4.19
C ASN A 17 7.38 1.74 5.53
N ALA A 18 6.55 0.70 5.50
CA ALA A 18 5.97 0.15 6.71
C ALA A 18 7.04 -0.41 7.65
N THR A 19 8.03 -1.12 7.10
CA THR A 19 9.15 -1.65 7.87
C THR A 19 9.94 -0.54 8.53
N ALA A 20 10.20 0.57 7.84
CA ALA A 20 10.90 1.71 8.39
C ALA A 20 10.14 2.34 9.56
N ILE A 21 8.83 2.51 9.43
CA ILE A 21 7.97 3.04 10.49
C ILE A 21 8.00 2.11 11.71
N LEU A 22 7.86 0.81 11.47
CA LEU A 22 7.84 -0.19 12.54
C LEU A 22 9.20 -0.31 13.24
N ALA A 23 10.31 -0.17 12.52
CA ALA A 23 11.63 -0.18 13.12
C ALA A 23 11.79 0.99 14.09
N GLU A 24 11.26 2.15 13.75
CA GLU A 24 11.31 3.34 14.60
C GLU A 24 10.37 3.22 15.80
N SER A 25 9.12 2.83 15.57
CA SER A 25 8.09 2.81 16.61
C SER A 25 8.11 1.55 17.46
N CYS A 26 8.50 0.42 16.87
CA CYS A 26 8.40 -0.91 17.47
C CYS A 26 9.73 -1.61 17.67
N GLY A 27 10.86 -0.96 17.35
CA GLY A 27 12.17 -1.62 17.40
C GLY A 27 12.44 -2.32 18.73
N LYS A 28 12.19 -1.65 19.85
CA LYS A 28 12.39 -2.22 21.19
C LYS A 28 11.43 -3.36 21.48
N ASP A 29 10.18 -3.23 21.06
CA ASP A 29 9.15 -4.24 21.26
C ASP A 29 9.41 -5.48 20.40
N ILE A 30 9.91 -5.30 19.19
CA ILE A 30 10.30 -6.40 18.31
C ILE A 30 11.49 -7.14 18.91
N ASP A 31 12.49 -6.44 19.39
CA ASP A 31 13.67 -7.04 20.01
C ASP A 31 13.30 -7.82 21.29
N ALA A 32 12.36 -7.30 22.06
CA ALA A 32 11.95 -7.92 23.32
C ALA A 32 11.03 -9.13 23.12
N ASN A 33 10.13 -9.08 22.13
CA ASN A 33 9.04 -10.07 22.01
C ASN A 33 9.09 -10.91 20.73
N CYS A 34 9.78 -10.43 19.71
CA CYS A 34 9.75 -11.02 18.36
C CYS A 34 11.14 -11.35 17.83
N LEU A 35 12.10 -11.49 18.72
CA LEU A 35 13.48 -11.78 18.34
C LEU A 35 13.58 -13.10 17.57
N GLY A 36 14.36 -13.10 16.50
CA GLY A 36 14.59 -14.30 15.70
C GLY A 36 13.56 -14.56 14.62
N LEU A 37 12.53 -13.74 14.51
CA LEU A 37 11.58 -13.86 13.41
C LEU A 37 12.15 -13.21 12.15
N SER A 38 11.94 -13.88 11.01
CA SER A 38 12.25 -13.27 9.72
C SER A 38 11.34 -12.04 9.52
N LEU A 39 11.82 -11.07 8.72
CA LEU A 39 11.09 -9.84 8.42
C LEU A 39 9.88 -10.07 7.50
N ASP A 40 9.21 -11.21 7.65
CA ASP A 40 7.95 -11.49 6.99
C ASP A 40 6.86 -10.66 7.66
N ALA A 41 6.17 -9.82 6.89
CA ALA A 41 5.13 -8.95 7.41
C ALA A 41 4.06 -9.71 8.18
N GLN A 42 3.67 -10.90 7.71
CA GLN A 42 2.62 -11.68 8.34
C GLN A 42 3.08 -12.22 9.70
N ARG A 43 4.30 -12.73 9.78
CA ARG A 43 4.86 -13.25 11.04
C ARG A 43 5.08 -12.14 12.06
N LEU A 44 5.55 -10.99 11.60
CA LEU A 44 5.75 -9.83 12.47
C LEU A 44 4.40 -9.34 12.99
N LYS A 45 3.39 -9.25 12.13
CA LYS A 45 2.03 -8.88 12.52
C LYS A 45 1.48 -9.82 13.60
N GLU A 46 1.63 -11.13 13.39
CA GLU A 46 1.19 -12.14 14.35
C GLU A 46 1.90 -12.01 15.69
N CYS A 47 3.22 -11.81 15.67
CA CYS A 47 4.01 -11.66 16.87
C CYS A 47 3.59 -10.41 17.65
N LEU A 48 3.48 -9.26 17.01
CA LEU A 48 3.07 -8.03 17.66
C LEU A 48 1.64 -8.12 18.19
N THR A 49 0.76 -8.77 17.47
CA THR A 49 -0.64 -8.94 17.89
C THR A 49 -0.72 -9.85 19.13
N ARG A 50 0.04 -10.95 19.15
CA ARG A 50 0.08 -11.85 20.32
C ARG A 50 0.64 -11.17 21.56
N ASN A 51 1.54 -10.22 21.38
CA ASN A 51 2.20 -9.52 22.47
C ASN A 51 1.65 -8.10 22.67
N GLN A 52 0.43 -7.83 22.21
CA GLN A 52 -0.14 -6.48 22.20
C GLN A 52 -0.15 -5.82 23.58
N ASP A 53 -0.27 -6.60 24.65
CA ASP A 53 -0.28 -6.07 26.01
C ASP A 53 1.11 -5.67 26.50
N SER A 54 2.15 -6.18 25.85
CA SER A 54 3.54 -5.92 26.20
C SER A 54 4.20 -4.87 25.31
N VAL A 55 3.56 -4.50 24.19
CA VAL A 55 4.12 -3.50 23.29
C VAL A 55 3.65 -2.10 23.69
N SER A 56 4.45 -1.08 23.36
CA SER A 56 4.09 0.30 23.65
C SER A 56 2.84 0.74 22.91
N ALA A 57 2.14 1.75 23.45
CA ALA A 57 0.96 2.31 22.79
C ALA A 57 1.30 2.88 21.41
N GLN A 58 2.46 3.52 21.27
CA GLN A 58 2.92 4.07 19.99
C GLN A 58 3.15 2.96 18.97
N CYS A 59 3.82 1.90 19.38
CA CYS A 59 4.05 0.73 18.52
C CYS A 59 2.71 0.14 18.05
N ARG A 60 1.78 -0.04 18.98
CA ARG A 60 0.46 -0.62 18.68
C ARG A 60 -0.30 0.21 17.65
N THR A 61 -0.32 1.52 17.83
CA THR A 61 -0.97 2.43 16.88
C THR A 61 -0.31 2.35 15.51
N ASP A 62 1.00 2.36 15.46
CA ASP A 62 1.74 2.39 14.19
C ASP A 62 1.70 1.06 13.45
N TYR A 63 1.74 -0.08 14.15
CA TYR A 63 1.67 -1.34 13.43
C TYR A 63 0.28 -1.61 12.85
N VAL A 64 -0.77 -1.22 13.55
CA VAL A 64 -2.14 -1.36 13.01
C VAL A 64 -2.27 -0.51 11.74
N ARG A 65 -1.83 0.73 11.79
CA ARG A 65 -1.86 1.64 10.64
C ARG A 65 -1.03 1.12 9.47
N ALA A 66 0.19 0.66 9.75
CA ALA A 66 1.11 0.17 8.72
C ALA A 66 0.57 -1.07 8.01
N PHE A 67 0.08 -2.05 8.77
CA PHE A 67 -0.44 -3.28 8.18
C PHE A 67 -1.73 -3.03 7.39
N ASP A 68 -2.60 -2.16 7.87
CA ASP A 68 -3.80 -1.75 7.14
C ASP A 68 -3.42 -1.07 5.81
N ALA A 69 -2.45 -0.18 5.84
CA ALA A 69 -1.99 0.52 4.64
C ALA A 69 -1.34 -0.42 3.62
N ILE A 70 -0.60 -1.44 4.08
CA ILE A 70 -0.06 -2.47 3.19
C ILE A 70 -1.19 -3.23 2.51
N GLN A 71 -2.19 -3.66 3.25
CA GLN A 71 -3.32 -4.40 2.69
C GLN A 71 -4.09 -3.57 1.67
N LYS A 72 -4.28 -2.28 1.93
CA LYS A 72 -4.93 -1.37 0.99
C LYS A 72 -4.13 -1.21 -0.29
N ARG A 73 -2.81 -1.18 -0.20
CA ARG A 73 -1.96 -1.12 -1.40
C ARG A 73 -2.08 -2.40 -2.24
N VAL A 74 -2.09 -3.57 -1.61
CA VAL A 74 -2.29 -4.84 -2.31
C VAL A 74 -3.65 -4.85 -3.01
N ALA A 75 -4.70 -4.42 -2.32
CA ALA A 75 -6.03 -4.32 -2.91
C ALA A 75 -6.07 -3.33 -4.09
N ALA A 76 -5.35 -2.20 -3.96
CA ALA A 76 -5.29 -1.19 -5.01
C ALA A 76 -4.61 -1.72 -6.27
N HIS A 77 -3.58 -2.57 -6.15
CA HIS A 77 -2.96 -3.22 -7.31
C HIS A 77 -3.99 -4.03 -8.10
N GLY A 78 -4.82 -4.81 -7.41
CA GLY A 78 -5.90 -5.56 -8.05
C GLY A 78 -6.97 -4.66 -8.69
N ALA A 79 -7.26 -3.53 -8.04
CA ALA A 79 -8.26 -2.57 -8.53
C ALA A 79 -7.82 -1.88 -9.83
N VAL A 80 -6.53 -1.68 -10.05
CA VAL A 80 -6.03 -1.07 -11.30
C VAL A 80 -6.51 -1.84 -12.51
N GLY A 81 -6.46 -3.16 -12.46
CA GLY A 81 -6.91 -4.01 -13.57
C GLY A 81 -8.38 -3.81 -13.93
N LYS A 82 -9.21 -3.54 -12.94
CA LYS A 82 -10.65 -3.33 -13.14
C LYS A 82 -10.98 -1.88 -13.50
N LEU A 83 -10.41 -0.92 -12.78
CA LEU A 83 -10.75 0.48 -12.92
C LEU A 83 -10.10 1.13 -14.14
N CYS A 84 -9.02 0.55 -14.65
CA CYS A 84 -8.34 1.00 -15.85
C CYS A 84 -8.62 0.13 -17.08
N LEU A 85 -9.61 -0.76 -17.01
CA LEU A 85 -9.88 -1.72 -18.08
C LEU A 85 -10.14 -1.03 -19.44
N ARG A 86 -10.98 0.02 -19.43
CA ARG A 86 -11.31 0.75 -20.66
C ARG A 86 -10.08 1.40 -21.26
N GLU A 87 -9.26 2.02 -20.43
CA GLU A 87 -8.04 2.70 -20.87
C GLU A 87 -7.02 1.69 -21.40
N LYS A 88 -6.89 0.55 -20.75
CA LYS A 88 -6.03 -0.54 -21.22
C LYS A 88 -6.42 -0.98 -22.62
N GLN A 89 -7.70 -1.16 -22.86
CA GLN A 89 -8.20 -1.64 -24.15
C GLN A 89 -8.07 -0.59 -25.24
N LYS A 90 -8.29 0.70 -24.93
CA LYS A 90 -8.27 1.77 -25.92
C LYS A 90 -6.88 2.31 -26.20
N ILE A 91 -6.08 2.51 -25.16
CA ILE A 91 -4.82 3.23 -25.27
C ILE A 91 -3.64 2.26 -25.26
N CYS A 92 -3.77 1.16 -24.55
CA CYS A 92 -2.67 0.25 -24.26
C CYS A 92 -2.91 -1.18 -24.78
N ALA A 93 -3.74 -1.33 -25.80
CA ALA A 93 -4.07 -2.63 -26.36
C ALA A 93 -2.83 -3.45 -26.76
N ASP A 94 -1.83 -2.79 -27.34
CA ASP A 94 -0.61 -3.44 -27.81
C ASP A 94 0.27 -3.93 -26.66
N ALA A 95 0.13 -3.34 -25.46
CA ALA A 95 0.91 -3.67 -24.29
C ALA A 95 0.25 -4.76 -23.41
N GLU A 96 -0.99 -5.17 -23.72
CA GLU A 96 -1.76 -6.08 -22.88
C GLU A 96 -1.12 -7.44 -22.65
N ALA A 97 -0.35 -7.92 -23.61
CA ALA A 97 0.26 -9.25 -23.55
C ALA A 97 1.44 -9.34 -22.60
N LYS A 98 1.97 -8.21 -22.12
CA LYS A 98 3.18 -8.17 -21.31
C LYS A 98 2.93 -7.48 -19.96
N PRO A 99 3.00 -8.22 -18.84
CA PRO A 99 2.87 -7.61 -17.52
C PRO A 99 3.91 -6.49 -17.33
N GLY A 100 3.52 -5.39 -16.76
CA GLY A 100 4.39 -4.25 -16.57
C GLY A 100 4.37 -3.26 -17.71
N GLU A 101 4.28 -3.68 -18.95
CA GLU A 101 4.17 -2.76 -20.10
C GLU A 101 2.83 -2.04 -20.11
N THR A 102 1.76 -2.71 -19.68
CA THR A 102 0.44 -2.09 -19.55
C THR A 102 0.48 -0.95 -18.54
N ILE A 103 1.12 -1.17 -17.39
CA ILE A 103 1.26 -0.13 -16.37
C ILE A 103 2.10 1.04 -16.90
N ASP A 104 3.23 0.74 -17.55
CA ASP A 104 4.07 1.79 -18.15
C ASP A 104 3.30 2.61 -19.16
N CYS A 105 2.49 1.96 -20.00
CA CYS A 105 1.65 2.64 -20.97
C CYS A 105 0.64 3.58 -20.29
N LEU A 106 -0.03 3.10 -19.25
CA LEU A 106 -1.00 3.92 -18.50
C LEU A 106 -0.34 5.12 -17.83
N LEU A 107 0.86 4.94 -17.29
CA LEU A 107 1.60 6.02 -16.64
C LEU A 107 2.10 7.08 -17.63
N LYS A 108 2.38 6.70 -18.86
CA LYS A 108 2.81 7.61 -19.92
C LYS A 108 1.63 8.35 -20.55
N ALA A 109 0.41 7.84 -20.40
CA ALA A 109 -0.77 8.50 -20.94
C ALA A 109 -1.03 9.81 -20.20
N PRO A 110 -1.57 10.85 -20.90
CA PRO A 110 -1.97 12.07 -20.22
C PRO A 110 -3.01 11.78 -19.14
N THR A 111 -2.88 12.41 -17.98
CA THR A 111 -3.80 12.21 -16.86
C THR A 111 -5.26 12.42 -17.25
N ARG A 112 -5.52 13.42 -18.12
CA ARG A 112 -6.88 13.69 -18.59
C ARG A 112 -7.39 12.69 -19.63
N GLY A 113 -6.52 11.82 -20.14
CA GLY A 113 -6.90 10.69 -20.98
C GLY A 113 -7.35 9.47 -20.20
N LEU A 114 -7.19 9.49 -18.89
CA LEU A 114 -7.60 8.42 -17.99
C LEU A 114 -8.78 8.90 -17.14
N SER A 115 -9.66 7.97 -16.77
CA SER A 115 -10.76 8.30 -15.86
C SER A 115 -10.22 8.68 -14.48
N VAL A 116 -11.03 9.40 -13.71
CA VAL A 116 -10.71 9.76 -12.32
C VAL A 116 -10.45 8.48 -11.50
N ALA A 117 -11.29 7.47 -11.69
CA ALA A 117 -11.15 6.20 -10.98
C ALA A 117 -9.84 5.49 -11.33
N CYS A 118 -9.45 5.48 -12.61
CA CYS A 118 -8.20 4.88 -13.04
C CYS A 118 -7.00 5.62 -12.46
N ASN A 119 -6.98 6.95 -12.54
CA ASN A 119 -5.91 7.77 -11.95
C ASN A 119 -5.77 7.54 -10.46
N LYS A 120 -6.88 7.50 -9.74
CA LYS A 120 -6.91 7.25 -8.31
C LYS A 120 -6.34 5.86 -7.99
N ALA A 121 -6.74 4.84 -8.75
CA ALA A 121 -6.25 3.49 -8.56
C ALA A 121 -4.73 3.39 -8.74
N LEU A 122 -4.19 4.06 -9.76
CA LEU A 122 -2.74 4.08 -10.00
C LEU A 122 -1.98 4.73 -8.85
N THR A 123 -2.52 5.80 -8.30
CA THR A 123 -1.92 6.49 -7.16
C THR A 123 -1.96 5.63 -5.90
N GLU A 124 -3.10 5.05 -5.58
CA GLU A 124 -3.25 4.19 -4.41
C GLU A 124 -2.40 2.93 -4.50
N ALA A 125 -2.21 2.40 -5.70
CA ALA A 125 -1.35 1.24 -5.92
C ALA A 125 0.14 1.55 -5.81
N GLY A 126 0.48 2.84 -5.72
CA GLY A 126 1.87 3.25 -5.57
C GLY A 126 2.62 3.40 -6.87
N TYR A 127 1.93 3.40 -8.02
CA TYR A 127 2.57 3.59 -9.32
C TYR A 127 2.84 5.06 -9.64
N ARG A 128 2.20 5.95 -8.93
CA ARG A 128 2.42 7.41 -9.04
C ARG A 128 2.67 8.03 -7.70
#